data_0102e1bdaea14064271300cff4df9719
#
_entry.id   0102e1bdaea14064271300cff4df9719
#
_cell.length_a   1.000
_cell.length_b   1.000
_cell.length_c   1.000
_cell.angle_alpha   90.00
_cell.angle_beta   90.00
_cell.angle_gamma   90.00
#
_symmetry.space_group_name_H-M   'P 1'
#
loop_
_entity.id
_entity.type
_entity.pdbx_description
1 polymer ?
#
loop_
_entity_poly.entity_id
_entity_poly.type
_entity_poly.pdbx_seq_one_letter_code
_entity_poly.pdbx_strand_id
1 'polypeptide(L)'
;MEEIRLLSKEDIDVRVAQTNTYNNNGQVIVKVSLLLYKNARVDMKILDELFTPMGWKRTHKLIGDRLYCQVEVYDQSKKEWICKEDVGVESNTEAEKGQASDSFKRACVNWGIGRELYTAPKVSVTLNEREYTRVQDGRIKVWASFSVKSIGYDVASRTINSLEIQDKDGNVRYAMGTKAAPAEQPSAAVQARRTAAKRPAAKAEVAPAEQPYTPMADKDYWKIVKAYAEGKKTKTGGDYRQTWIDMTHAKAEHIAEFDNHVDDYKASNGINL
;
A
#
# COMPACT_ATOMS: atom_id res chain seq x y z
N MET A 1 -11.66 6.19 14.07
CA MET A 1 -11.13 5.84 12.74
C MET A 1 -9.63 6.03 12.84
N GLU A 2 -8.83 5.02 12.48
CA GLU A 2 -7.38 5.16 12.48
C GLU A 2 -6.95 6.20 11.44
N GLU A 3 -5.85 6.91 11.73
CA GLU A 3 -5.34 7.94 10.84
C GLU A 3 -4.68 7.29 9.62
N ILE A 4 -5.05 7.75 8.42
CA ILE A 4 -4.48 7.28 7.17
C ILE A 4 -2.99 7.68 7.14
N ARG A 5 -2.10 6.69 7.00
CA ARG A 5 -0.67 6.94 6.90
C ARG A 5 -0.29 7.81 5.68
N LEU A 6 0.79 8.54 5.78
CA LEU A 6 1.42 9.20 4.65
C LEU A 6 2.10 8.17 3.73
N LEU A 7 2.26 8.50 2.46
CA LEU A 7 2.95 7.64 1.50
C LEU A 7 4.44 7.54 1.84
N SER A 8 4.98 6.34 1.78
CA SER A 8 6.43 6.12 1.81
C SER A 8 7.03 6.35 0.41
N LYS A 9 8.37 6.44 0.32
CA LYS A 9 9.05 6.58 -0.98
C LYS A 9 8.78 5.40 -1.93
N GLU A 10 8.50 4.23 -1.38
CA GLU A 10 8.17 3.01 -2.11
C GLU A 10 6.75 3.03 -2.69
N ASP A 11 5.86 3.86 -2.14
CA ASP A 11 4.49 4.03 -2.61
C ASP A 11 4.39 5.05 -3.77
N ILE A 12 5.50 5.76 -4.07
CA ILE A 12 5.50 6.89 -5.00
C ILE A 12 6.35 6.58 -6.22
N ASP A 13 5.71 6.58 -7.37
CA ASP A 13 6.36 6.51 -8.68
C ASP A 13 6.61 7.92 -9.24
N VAL A 14 7.61 8.03 -10.12
CA VAL A 14 7.97 9.28 -10.80
C VAL A 14 7.92 9.07 -12.30
N ARG A 15 7.23 9.97 -13.01
CA ARG A 15 7.22 9.96 -14.48
C ARG A 15 7.54 11.32 -15.07
N VAL A 16 8.07 11.32 -16.29
CA VAL A 16 8.17 12.53 -17.10
C VAL A 16 6.75 12.95 -17.53
N ALA A 17 6.34 14.12 -17.08
CA ALA A 17 5.04 14.71 -17.43
C ALA A 17 5.12 15.61 -18.66
N GLN A 18 6.21 16.38 -18.79
CA GLN A 18 6.41 17.33 -19.88
C GLN A 18 7.90 17.43 -20.20
N THR A 19 8.20 17.62 -21.49
CA THR A 19 9.56 17.87 -22.00
C THR A 19 9.57 19.24 -22.67
N ASN A 20 10.53 20.08 -22.26
CA ASN A 20 10.72 21.41 -22.80
C ASN A 20 12.16 21.54 -23.35
N THR A 21 12.30 22.26 -24.45
CA THR A 21 13.59 22.55 -25.06
C THR A 21 13.84 24.07 -25.05
N TYR A 22 15.04 24.45 -24.68
CA TYR A 22 15.49 25.83 -24.65
C TYR A 22 16.76 25.97 -25.49
N ASN A 23 16.90 27.06 -26.24
CA ASN A 23 18.14 27.41 -26.91
C ASN A 23 18.88 28.46 -26.08
N ASN A 24 20.09 28.13 -25.65
CA ASN A 24 20.95 29.03 -24.91
C ASN A 24 22.27 29.17 -25.68
N ASN A 25 22.43 30.31 -26.38
CA ASN A 25 23.62 30.61 -27.16
C ASN A 25 24.04 29.49 -28.14
N GLY A 26 23.06 28.92 -28.85
CA GLY A 26 23.29 27.83 -29.82
C GLY A 26 23.31 26.43 -29.19
N GLN A 27 23.37 26.31 -27.89
CA GLN A 27 23.26 25.03 -27.19
C GLN A 27 21.81 24.73 -26.82
N VAL A 28 21.31 23.58 -27.24
CA VAL A 28 19.95 23.13 -26.88
C VAL A 28 19.97 22.43 -25.55
N ILE A 29 19.26 23.00 -24.61
CA ILE A 29 19.05 22.45 -23.28
C ILE A 29 17.68 21.75 -23.24
N VAL A 30 17.64 20.49 -22.85
CA VAL A 30 16.39 19.73 -22.64
C VAL A 30 16.10 19.64 -21.15
N LYS A 31 14.92 20.12 -20.75
CA LYS A 31 14.44 19.99 -19.37
C LYS A 31 13.15 19.17 -19.36
N VAL A 32 13.00 18.34 -18.35
CA VAL A 32 11.76 17.60 -18.08
C VAL A 32 11.12 18.06 -16.80
N SER A 33 9.79 18.13 -16.81
CA SER A 33 9.00 18.25 -15.58
C SER A 33 8.59 16.86 -15.14
N LEU A 34 8.83 16.54 -13.88
CA LEU A 34 8.51 15.25 -13.30
C LEU A 34 7.21 15.35 -12.50
N LEU A 35 6.41 14.29 -12.55
CA LEU A 35 5.19 14.12 -11.77
C LEU A 35 5.35 12.93 -10.83
N LEU A 36 5.12 13.18 -9.54
CA LEU A 36 5.00 12.15 -8.52
C LEU A 36 3.57 11.60 -8.56
N TYR A 37 3.43 10.29 -8.53
CA TYR A 37 2.11 9.66 -8.51
C TYR A 37 2.16 8.34 -7.77
N LYS A 38 1.00 7.81 -7.38
CA LYS A 38 0.84 6.46 -6.84
C LYS A 38 0.07 5.58 -7.81
N ASN A 39 0.36 4.31 -7.84
CA ASN A 39 -0.45 3.36 -8.58
C ASN A 39 -1.63 2.85 -7.73
N ALA A 40 -2.65 2.28 -8.39
CA ALA A 40 -3.87 1.82 -7.72
C ALA A 40 -3.65 0.70 -6.69
N ARG A 41 -2.53 -0.04 -6.77
CA ARG A 41 -2.21 -1.08 -5.78
C ARG A 41 -1.82 -0.50 -4.44
N VAL A 42 -1.23 0.69 -4.43
CA VAL A 42 -0.94 1.45 -3.19
C VAL A 42 -2.25 1.81 -2.48
N ASP A 43 -3.25 2.26 -3.25
CA ASP A 43 -4.57 2.56 -2.68
C ASP A 43 -5.22 1.33 -2.05
N MET A 44 -5.22 0.19 -2.77
CA MET A 44 -5.75 -1.07 -2.25
C MET A 44 -5.02 -1.51 -0.98
N LYS A 45 -3.68 -1.45 -0.99
CA LYS A 45 -2.88 -1.80 0.19
C LYS A 45 -3.24 -0.97 1.41
N ILE A 46 -3.38 0.35 1.27
CA ILE A 46 -3.73 1.25 2.38
C ILE A 46 -5.18 1.00 2.85
N LEU A 47 -6.10 0.74 1.93
CA LEU A 47 -7.48 0.37 2.30
C LEU A 47 -7.52 -0.97 3.06
N ASP A 48 -6.73 -1.96 2.63
CA ASP A 48 -6.62 -3.25 3.30
C ASP A 48 -5.97 -3.13 4.69
N GLU A 49 -4.93 -2.28 4.83
CA GLU A 49 -4.26 -1.98 6.10
C GLU A 49 -5.23 -1.38 7.14
N LEU A 50 -6.15 -0.50 6.70
CA LEU A 50 -7.04 0.25 7.59
C LEU A 50 -8.37 -0.46 7.85
N PHE A 51 -8.93 -1.12 6.85
CA PHE A 51 -10.30 -1.61 6.88
C PHE A 51 -10.39 -3.12 6.65
N THR A 52 -9.28 -3.82 6.43
CA THR A 52 -9.20 -5.18 5.92
C THR A 52 -9.82 -5.31 4.51
N PRO A 53 -9.53 -6.37 3.73
CA PRO A 53 -10.12 -6.56 2.40
C PRO A 53 -11.66 -6.67 2.40
N MET A 54 -12.27 -7.04 3.53
CA MET A 54 -13.74 -7.17 3.69
C MET A 54 -14.40 -5.89 4.18
N GLY A 55 -13.65 -4.93 4.71
CA GLY A 55 -14.18 -3.70 5.28
C GLY A 55 -14.34 -2.56 4.28
N TRP A 56 -13.97 -2.76 3.03
CA TRP A 56 -14.17 -1.80 1.95
C TRP A 56 -14.60 -2.46 0.65
N LYS A 57 -15.23 -1.70 -0.24
CA LYS A 57 -15.61 -2.16 -1.58
C LYS A 57 -15.52 -1.04 -2.58
N ARG A 58 -15.39 -1.38 -3.86
CA ARG A 58 -15.44 -0.42 -4.97
C ARG A 58 -16.45 -0.86 -6.03
N THR A 59 -17.09 0.14 -6.63
CA THR A 59 -18.00 -0.05 -7.75
C THR A 59 -17.73 1.03 -8.78
N HIS A 60 -17.74 0.66 -10.06
CA HIS A 60 -17.67 1.62 -11.15
C HIS A 60 -19.06 1.84 -11.74
N LYS A 61 -19.39 3.10 -12.02
CA LYS A 61 -20.66 3.51 -12.64
C LYS A 61 -20.40 4.43 -13.81
N LEU A 62 -21.09 4.19 -14.90
CA LEU A 62 -21.11 5.10 -16.04
C LEU A 62 -22.20 6.14 -15.78
N ILE A 63 -21.85 7.42 -15.77
CA ILE A 63 -22.77 8.55 -15.63
C ILE A 63 -22.54 9.45 -16.84
N GLY A 64 -23.52 9.45 -17.76
CA GLY A 64 -23.31 10.00 -19.09
C GLY A 64 -22.24 9.20 -19.84
N ASP A 65 -21.20 9.86 -20.29
CA ASP A 65 -20.03 9.31 -20.99
C ASP A 65 -18.79 9.14 -20.08
N ARG A 66 -18.96 9.30 -18.75
CA ARG A 66 -17.84 9.32 -17.79
C ARG A 66 -17.92 8.19 -16.78
N LEU A 67 -16.80 7.53 -16.55
CA LEU A 67 -16.68 6.44 -15.58
C LEU A 67 -16.33 7.01 -14.19
N TYR A 68 -17.26 6.84 -13.26
CA TYR A 68 -17.07 7.14 -11.84
C TYR A 68 -16.68 5.88 -11.09
N CYS A 69 -15.83 6.03 -10.07
CA CYS A 69 -15.56 4.99 -9.09
C CYS A 69 -16.08 5.40 -7.73
N GLN A 70 -16.92 4.57 -7.15
CA GLN A 70 -17.33 4.64 -5.75
C GLN A 70 -16.40 3.77 -4.92
N VAL A 71 -15.85 4.33 -3.84
CA VAL A 71 -15.14 3.59 -2.80
C VAL A 71 -15.94 3.74 -1.52
N GLU A 72 -16.36 2.61 -0.98
CA GLU A 72 -17.18 2.53 0.21
C GLU A 72 -16.41 1.85 1.33
N VAL A 73 -16.53 2.37 2.53
CA VAL A 73 -15.93 1.84 3.76
C VAL A 73 -17.04 1.63 4.78
N TYR A 74 -17.02 0.49 5.48
CA TYR A 74 -17.99 0.22 6.53
C TYR A 74 -17.64 0.96 7.82
N ASP A 75 -18.52 1.84 8.28
CA ASP A 75 -18.38 2.52 9.55
C ASP A 75 -19.06 1.70 10.65
N GLN A 76 -18.24 1.07 11.51
CA GLN A 76 -18.72 0.23 12.60
C GLN A 76 -19.57 1.01 13.63
N SER A 77 -19.28 2.30 13.84
CA SER A 77 -19.98 3.12 14.82
C SER A 77 -21.39 3.50 14.35
N LYS A 78 -21.55 3.74 13.07
CA LYS A 78 -22.81 4.09 12.42
C LYS A 78 -23.55 2.89 11.86
N LYS A 79 -22.87 1.74 11.75
CA LYS A 79 -23.37 0.51 11.10
C LYS A 79 -23.84 0.73 9.67
N GLU A 80 -23.11 1.56 8.92
CA GLU A 80 -23.45 1.91 7.53
C GLU A 80 -22.20 1.97 6.64
N TRP A 81 -22.43 1.82 5.33
CA TRP A 81 -21.41 2.01 4.31
C TRP A 81 -21.32 3.49 3.95
N ILE A 82 -20.18 4.10 4.22
CA ILE A 82 -19.91 5.49 3.82
C ILE A 82 -19.27 5.45 2.44
N CYS A 83 -19.84 6.20 1.48
CA CYS A 83 -19.40 6.26 0.10
C CYS A 83 -18.69 7.59 -0.21
N LYS A 84 -17.57 7.50 -0.95
CA LYS A 84 -16.96 8.64 -1.64
C LYS A 84 -16.65 8.23 -3.06
N GLU A 85 -16.88 9.14 -4.01
CA GLU A 85 -16.73 8.85 -5.43
C GLU A 85 -15.93 9.94 -6.15
N ASP A 86 -15.36 9.59 -7.29
CA ASP A 86 -14.75 10.55 -8.22
C ASP A 86 -14.74 9.99 -9.65
N VAL A 87 -14.58 10.88 -10.62
CA VAL A 87 -14.54 10.59 -12.04
C VAL A 87 -13.11 10.34 -12.52
N GLY A 88 -12.93 9.39 -13.42
CA GLY A 88 -11.65 9.12 -14.08
C GLY A 88 -11.52 9.84 -15.43
N VAL A 89 -10.27 10.11 -15.79
CA VAL A 89 -9.90 10.61 -17.11
C VAL A 89 -9.28 9.47 -17.90
N GLU A 90 -9.59 9.37 -19.19
CA GLU A 90 -9.00 8.39 -20.09
C GLU A 90 -7.49 8.56 -20.23
N SER A 91 -6.76 7.46 -20.35
CA SER A 91 -5.34 7.49 -20.67
C SER A 91 -5.12 7.44 -22.17
N ASN A 92 -4.01 8.00 -22.63
CA ASN A 92 -3.66 8.04 -24.06
C ASN A 92 -3.30 6.67 -24.66
N THR A 93 -3.07 5.64 -23.83
CA THR A 93 -2.58 4.33 -24.30
C THR A 93 -3.59 3.21 -24.11
N GLU A 94 -4.34 3.20 -23.01
CA GLU A 94 -5.37 2.21 -22.67
C GLU A 94 -6.55 2.98 -22.03
N ALA A 95 -7.42 3.56 -22.86
CA ALA A 95 -8.44 4.52 -22.44
C ALA A 95 -9.31 3.99 -21.29
N GLU A 96 -9.99 2.87 -21.49
CA GLU A 96 -10.93 2.33 -20.50
C GLU A 96 -10.27 1.87 -19.20
N LYS A 97 -9.16 1.13 -19.30
CA LYS A 97 -8.40 0.66 -18.14
C LYS A 97 -7.76 1.84 -17.39
N GLY A 98 -7.27 2.82 -18.13
CA GLY A 98 -6.74 4.07 -17.57
C GLY A 98 -7.79 4.84 -16.81
N GLN A 99 -8.98 5.01 -17.38
CA GLN A 99 -10.11 5.70 -16.77
C GLN A 99 -10.60 5.00 -15.49
N ALA A 100 -10.72 3.66 -15.50
CA ALA A 100 -11.11 2.88 -14.33
C ALA A 100 -10.08 3.00 -13.20
N SER A 101 -8.78 2.92 -13.53
CA SER A 101 -7.70 3.09 -12.55
C SER A 101 -7.63 4.52 -12.01
N ASP A 102 -7.85 5.51 -12.85
CA ASP A 102 -7.79 6.92 -12.46
C ASP A 102 -8.96 7.30 -11.55
N SER A 103 -10.20 6.91 -11.91
CA SER A 103 -11.39 7.15 -11.08
C SER A 103 -11.24 6.53 -9.68
N PHE A 104 -10.68 5.31 -9.58
CA PHE A 104 -10.41 4.68 -8.29
C PHE A 104 -9.38 5.44 -7.46
N LYS A 105 -8.23 5.80 -8.03
CA LYS A 105 -7.19 6.57 -7.33
C LYS A 105 -7.73 7.91 -6.82
N ARG A 106 -8.56 8.59 -7.62
CA ARG A 106 -9.19 9.86 -7.25
C ARG A 106 -10.23 9.70 -6.14
N ALA A 107 -11.06 8.66 -6.20
CA ALA A 107 -11.98 8.33 -5.12
C ALA A 107 -11.22 8.05 -3.80
N CYS A 108 -10.07 7.38 -3.85
CA CYS A 108 -9.21 7.16 -2.69
C CYS A 108 -8.59 8.45 -2.13
N VAL A 109 -8.28 9.45 -2.98
CA VAL A 109 -7.86 10.79 -2.51
C VAL A 109 -8.97 11.47 -1.71
N ASN A 110 -10.25 11.25 -2.04
CA ASN A 110 -11.37 11.76 -1.25
C ASN A 110 -11.43 11.12 0.16
N TRP A 111 -10.91 9.92 0.32
CA TRP A 111 -10.68 9.30 1.62
C TRP A 111 -9.44 9.82 2.35
N GLY A 112 -8.54 10.53 1.67
CA GLY A 112 -7.30 11.08 2.23
C GLY A 112 -6.05 10.31 1.84
N ILE A 113 -6.15 9.25 1.05
CA ILE A 113 -5.02 8.41 0.63
C ILE A 113 -4.21 9.12 -0.46
N GLY A 114 -2.97 9.46 -0.17
CA GLY A 114 -2.06 10.12 -1.12
C GLY A 114 -2.42 11.56 -1.44
N ARG A 115 -3.22 12.21 -0.59
CA ARG A 115 -3.60 13.63 -0.73
C ARG A 115 -2.39 14.55 -0.66
N GLU A 116 -1.37 14.16 0.07
CA GLU A 116 -0.08 14.86 0.20
C GLU A 116 0.64 15.05 -1.13
N LEU A 117 0.41 14.20 -2.13
CA LEU A 117 1.02 14.36 -3.46
C LEU A 117 0.59 15.67 -4.17
N TYR A 118 -0.55 16.25 -3.80
CA TYR A 118 -0.97 17.55 -4.32
C TYR A 118 -0.16 18.72 -3.75
N THR A 119 0.65 18.47 -2.71
CA THR A 119 1.57 19.45 -2.14
C THR A 119 2.99 19.33 -2.71
N ALA A 120 3.21 18.41 -3.67
CA ALA A 120 4.49 18.19 -4.29
C ALA A 120 5.00 19.44 -5.01
N PRO A 121 6.28 19.77 -4.88
CA PRO A 121 6.87 20.89 -5.59
C PRO A 121 6.91 20.62 -7.10
N LYS A 122 7.05 21.66 -7.90
CA LYS A 122 7.34 21.52 -9.32
C LYS A 122 8.77 21.01 -9.49
N VAL A 123 8.92 19.73 -9.80
CA VAL A 123 10.22 19.11 -10.03
C VAL A 123 10.63 19.30 -11.49
N SER A 124 11.77 19.93 -11.71
CA SER A 124 12.35 20.12 -13.05
C SER A 124 13.79 19.63 -13.08
N VAL A 125 14.13 18.80 -14.07
CA VAL A 125 15.45 18.20 -14.24
C VAL A 125 15.97 18.50 -15.64
N THR A 126 17.24 18.95 -15.71
CA THR A 126 17.94 19.09 -16.99
C THR A 126 18.51 17.74 -17.39
N LEU A 127 18.23 17.30 -18.63
CA LEU A 127 18.73 16.06 -19.16
C LEU A 127 20.12 16.21 -19.79
N ASN A 128 20.94 15.17 -19.65
CA ASN A 128 22.19 15.00 -20.40
C ASN A 128 21.89 14.45 -21.80
N GLU A 129 22.79 14.63 -22.76
CA GLU A 129 22.60 14.19 -24.14
C GLU A 129 22.34 12.68 -24.29
N ARG A 130 22.81 11.85 -23.35
CA ARG A 130 22.61 10.39 -23.36
C ARG A 130 21.24 9.97 -22.82
N GLU A 131 20.47 10.90 -22.26
CA GLU A 131 19.19 10.63 -21.58
C GLU A 131 17.98 10.85 -22.51
N TYR A 132 18.21 11.37 -23.72
CA TYR A 132 17.15 11.57 -24.69
C TYR A 132 17.67 11.37 -26.12
N THR A 133 16.73 11.20 -27.05
CA THR A 133 17.00 11.16 -28.48
C THR A 133 16.04 12.12 -29.19
N ARG A 134 16.52 12.84 -30.17
CA ARG A 134 15.68 13.61 -31.09
C ARG A 134 15.20 12.69 -32.20
N VAL A 135 13.89 12.57 -32.36
CA VAL A 135 13.33 11.83 -33.49
C VAL A 135 13.14 12.73 -34.71
N GLN A 136 12.95 12.14 -35.90
CA GLN A 136 12.92 12.84 -37.17
C GLN A 136 11.87 13.96 -37.26
N ASP A 137 10.79 13.89 -36.50
CA ASP A 137 9.74 14.89 -36.43
C ASP A 137 10.03 16.03 -35.41
N GLY A 138 11.23 16.08 -34.85
CA GLY A 138 11.67 17.10 -33.89
C GLY A 138 11.25 16.82 -32.45
N ARG A 139 10.47 15.77 -32.18
CA ARG A 139 10.10 15.37 -30.81
C ARG A 139 11.29 14.81 -30.04
N ILE A 140 11.26 14.99 -28.73
CA ILE A 140 12.27 14.44 -27.82
C ILE A 140 11.72 13.14 -27.23
N LYS A 141 12.42 12.04 -27.43
CA LYS A 141 12.16 10.78 -26.73
C LYS A 141 13.11 10.67 -25.54
N VAL A 142 12.54 10.66 -24.32
CA VAL A 142 13.31 10.59 -23.07
C VAL A 142 13.51 9.14 -22.67
N TRP A 143 14.75 8.79 -22.33
CA TRP A 143 15.13 7.47 -21.83
C TRP A 143 15.47 7.47 -20.33
N ALA A 144 15.65 8.66 -19.75
CA ALA A 144 15.93 8.80 -18.34
C ALA A 144 14.74 8.28 -17.52
N SER A 145 15.02 7.55 -16.46
CA SER A 145 14.08 7.15 -15.44
C SER A 145 14.47 7.76 -14.10
N PHE A 146 13.46 8.09 -13.29
CA PHE A 146 13.62 8.76 -12.02
C PHE A 146 12.84 8.03 -10.94
N SER A 147 13.31 8.11 -9.70
CA SER A 147 12.65 7.57 -8.52
C SER A 147 12.81 8.49 -7.33
N VAL A 148 11.93 8.34 -6.33
CA VAL A 148 12.07 9.05 -5.06
C VAL A 148 13.19 8.41 -4.25
N LYS A 149 14.25 9.19 -3.95
CA LYS A 149 15.33 8.78 -3.08
C LYS A 149 14.95 8.93 -1.61
N SER A 150 14.41 10.09 -1.26
CA SER A 150 13.88 10.40 0.07
C SER A 150 12.71 11.36 -0.02
N ILE A 151 11.80 11.28 0.93
CA ILE A 151 10.67 12.18 1.08
C ILE A 151 10.41 12.40 2.57
N GLY A 152 10.10 13.63 2.94
CA GLY A 152 9.72 13.99 4.29
C GLY A 152 8.47 14.88 4.27
N TYR A 153 7.77 14.87 5.40
CA TYR A 153 6.47 15.52 5.55
C TYR A 153 6.43 16.36 6.82
N ASP A 154 5.75 17.48 6.74
CA ASP A 154 5.15 18.09 7.91
C ASP A 154 3.90 17.26 8.26
N VAL A 155 3.95 16.55 9.38
CA VAL A 155 2.89 15.61 9.79
C VAL A 155 1.60 16.36 10.14
N ALA A 156 1.69 17.56 10.72
CA ALA A 156 0.51 18.31 11.14
C ALA A 156 -0.30 18.83 9.96
N SER A 157 0.36 19.36 8.94
CA SER A 157 -0.27 19.85 7.72
C SER A 157 -0.41 18.79 6.62
N ARG A 158 0.24 17.61 6.78
CA ARG A 158 0.35 16.55 5.78
C ARG A 158 0.90 17.05 4.44
N THR A 159 1.89 17.94 4.48
CA THR A 159 2.52 18.52 3.30
C THR A 159 3.95 18.01 3.12
N ILE A 160 4.40 17.87 1.88
CA ILE A 160 5.78 17.49 1.57
C ILE A 160 6.69 18.67 1.92
N ASN A 161 7.63 18.47 2.87
CA ASN A 161 8.59 19.47 3.30
C ASN A 161 10.03 19.18 2.85
N SER A 162 10.32 17.95 2.45
CA SER A 162 11.61 17.59 1.83
C SER A 162 11.42 16.51 0.76
N LEU A 163 12.20 16.57 -0.31
CA LEU A 163 12.12 15.64 -1.43
C LEU A 163 13.46 15.55 -2.14
N GLU A 164 13.98 14.35 -2.30
CA GLU A 164 15.08 14.05 -3.20
C GLU A 164 14.64 13.08 -4.30
N ILE A 165 14.91 13.45 -5.56
CA ILE A 165 14.69 12.60 -6.72
C ILE A 165 16.06 12.17 -7.26
N GLN A 166 16.20 10.89 -7.55
CA GLN A 166 17.41 10.30 -8.14
C GLN A 166 17.13 9.72 -9.53
N ASP A 167 18.20 9.60 -10.32
CA ASP A 167 18.19 8.84 -11.57
C ASP A 167 18.42 7.34 -11.31
N LYS A 168 18.45 6.54 -12.39
CA LYS A 168 18.68 5.09 -12.32
C LYS A 168 20.02 4.69 -11.71
N ASP A 169 21.01 5.59 -11.75
CA ASP A 169 22.38 5.37 -11.24
C ASP A 169 22.54 5.85 -9.78
N GLY A 170 21.44 6.35 -9.17
CA GLY A 170 21.38 6.81 -7.76
C GLY A 170 21.85 8.26 -7.58
N ASN A 171 22.16 9.00 -8.66
CA ASN A 171 22.57 10.38 -8.56
C ASN A 171 21.36 11.28 -8.27
N VAL A 172 21.48 12.18 -7.27
CA VAL A 172 20.44 13.15 -6.96
C VAL A 172 20.31 14.16 -8.09
N ARG A 173 19.12 14.24 -8.69
CA ARG A 173 18.79 15.13 -9.81
C ARG A 173 17.91 16.31 -9.39
N TYR A 174 17.25 16.19 -8.25
CA TYR A 174 16.45 17.24 -7.62
C TYR A 174 16.50 17.07 -6.10
N ALA A 175 16.61 18.18 -5.39
CA ALA A 175 16.52 18.22 -3.94
C ALA A 175 15.78 19.47 -3.48
N MET A 176 14.86 19.31 -2.53
CA MET A 176 14.13 20.37 -1.85
C MET A 176 14.06 20.10 -0.35
N GLY A 177 14.15 21.16 0.44
CA GLY A 177 14.08 21.10 1.91
C GLY A 177 15.41 20.75 2.55
N THR A 178 15.50 20.96 3.86
CA THR A 178 16.63 20.49 4.66
C THR A 178 16.53 18.98 4.77
N LYS A 179 17.68 18.29 4.68
CA LYS A 179 17.79 16.84 4.86
C LYS A 179 17.24 16.48 6.25
N ALA A 180 15.92 16.26 6.32
CA ALA A 180 15.31 15.70 7.51
C ALA A 180 15.91 14.30 7.67
N ALA A 181 16.35 13.98 8.88
CA ALA A 181 16.59 12.58 9.23
C ALA A 181 15.33 11.79 8.78
N PRO A 182 15.47 10.56 8.26
CA PRO A 182 14.34 9.77 7.83
C PRO A 182 13.29 9.85 8.93
N ALA A 183 12.10 10.33 8.61
CA ALA A 183 10.98 10.27 9.54
C ALA A 183 10.79 8.77 9.82
N GLU A 184 11.25 8.31 10.98
CA GLU A 184 10.86 7.02 11.49
C GLU A 184 9.34 7.06 11.53
N GLN A 185 8.72 6.31 10.63
CA GLN A 185 7.30 6.02 10.74
C GLN A 185 7.11 5.49 12.17
N PRO A 186 6.14 5.98 12.93
CA PRO A 186 5.89 5.41 14.23
C PRO A 186 5.56 3.93 13.99
N SER A 187 6.54 3.06 14.28
CA SER A 187 6.30 1.64 14.33
C SER A 187 5.18 1.41 15.33
N ALA A 188 4.38 0.39 15.13
CA ALA A 188 3.27 0.01 16.01
C ALA A 188 3.61 0.03 17.53
N ALA A 189 4.91 0.00 17.87
CA ALA A 189 5.45 0.14 19.22
C ALA A 189 5.23 1.53 19.87
N VAL A 190 5.02 2.62 19.10
CA VAL A 190 4.79 3.96 19.66
C VAL A 190 3.31 4.18 20.01
N GLN A 191 2.38 3.51 19.34
CA GLN A 191 0.97 3.57 19.67
C GLN A 191 0.65 2.88 21.02
N ALA A 192 1.37 1.81 21.36
CA ALA A 192 1.22 1.13 22.67
C ALA A 192 1.68 1.99 23.87
N ARG A 193 2.51 3.02 23.66
CA ARG A 193 3.00 3.88 24.76
C ARG A 193 2.05 5.01 25.16
N ARG A 194 1.08 5.39 24.34
CA ARG A 194 0.14 6.48 24.66
C ARG A 194 -1.05 6.06 25.53
N THR A 195 -1.35 4.77 25.62
CA THR A 195 -2.43 4.23 26.47
C THR A 195 -1.96 3.71 27.84
N ALA A 196 -0.65 3.65 28.09
CA ALA A 196 -0.06 3.04 29.30
C ALA A 196 0.33 4.02 30.42
N ALA A 197 -0.02 5.30 30.33
CA ALA A 197 0.30 6.28 31.37
C ALA A 197 -0.79 6.36 32.43
N LYS A 198 -1.02 5.26 33.16
CA LYS A 198 -1.55 5.26 34.55
C LYS A 198 -1.59 3.85 35.14
N ARG A 199 -0.45 3.34 35.64
CA ARG A 199 -0.37 2.44 36.80
C ARG A 199 1.07 2.18 37.22
N PRO A 200 1.36 1.99 38.52
CA PRO A 200 2.76 1.87 39.00
C PRO A 200 3.35 0.49 38.75
N ALA A 201 4.68 0.46 38.65
CA ALA A 201 5.53 -0.64 38.23
C ALA A 201 5.42 -1.91 39.06
N ALA A 202 5.22 -3.05 38.35
CA ALA A 202 5.66 -4.36 38.79
C ALA A 202 6.59 -4.91 37.72
N LYS A 203 7.75 -5.47 38.12
CA LYS A 203 8.77 -6.07 37.25
C LYS A 203 8.13 -7.16 36.40
N ALA A 204 8.23 -7.05 35.06
CA ALA A 204 7.82 -8.10 34.14
C ALA A 204 9.07 -8.64 33.41
N GLU A 205 9.21 -9.94 33.46
CA GLU A 205 10.11 -10.82 32.73
C GLU A 205 9.92 -10.61 31.20
N VAL A 206 11.02 -10.61 30.45
CA VAL A 206 11.04 -10.43 28.99
C VAL A 206 10.51 -11.71 28.35
N ALA A 207 9.31 -11.65 27.76
CA ALA A 207 8.78 -12.72 26.92
C ALA A 207 9.48 -12.74 25.53
N PRO A 208 9.70 -13.92 24.93
CA PRO A 208 10.32 -14.04 23.59
C PRO A 208 9.46 -13.37 22.50
N ALA A 209 10.12 -12.80 21.48
CA ALA A 209 9.45 -12.16 20.35
C ALA A 209 8.54 -13.16 19.60
N GLU A 210 7.25 -12.80 19.44
CA GLU A 210 6.29 -13.61 18.69
C GLU A 210 6.71 -13.69 17.21
N GLN A 211 6.74 -14.93 16.69
CA GLN A 211 7.03 -15.16 15.28
C GLN A 211 5.79 -14.87 14.41
N PRO A 212 5.96 -14.39 13.16
CA PRO A 212 4.84 -14.11 12.26
C PRO A 212 4.14 -15.41 11.81
N TYR A 213 2.81 -15.34 11.64
CA TYR A 213 2.04 -16.46 11.08
C TYR A 213 2.54 -16.83 9.68
N THR A 214 2.79 -18.11 9.45
CA THR A 214 3.20 -18.64 8.15
C THR A 214 2.14 -19.63 7.65
N PRO A 215 1.32 -19.24 6.62
CA PRO A 215 0.27 -20.10 6.12
C PRO A 215 0.85 -21.40 5.52
N MET A 216 0.16 -22.50 5.78
CA MET A 216 0.47 -23.81 5.22
C MET A 216 -0.21 -23.99 3.85
N ALA A 217 0.36 -24.82 2.96
CA ALA A 217 -0.28 -25.15 1.69
C ALA A 217 -1.63 -25.88 1.91
N ASP A 218 -2.67 -25.53 1.17
CA ASP A 218 -4.04 -26.02 1.34
C ASP A 218 -4.14 -27.54 1.46
N LYS A 219 -3.39 -28.27 0.61
CA LYS A 219 -3.39 -29.73 0.63
C LYS A 219 -2.90 -30.33 1.95
N ASP A 220 -1.95 -29.70 2.60
CA ASP A 220 -1.38 -30.17 3.87
C ASP A 220 -2.20 -29.70 5.05
N TYR A 221 -2.77 -28.50 4.96
CA TYR A 221 -3.74 -27.98 5.91
C TYR A 221 -4.95 -28.92 6.07
N TRP A 222 -5.62 -29.28 4.95
CA TRP A 222 -6.77 -30.15 4.98
C TRP A 222 -6.46 -31.60 5.44
N LYS A 223 -5.24 -32.09 5.27
CA LYS A 223 -4.81 -33.35 5.87
C LYS A 223 -4.79 -33.27 7.39
N ILE A 224 -4.34 -32.14 7.94
CA ILE A 224 -4.29 -31.90 9.38
C ILE A 224 -5.69 -31.76 9.96
N VAL A 225 -6.56 -30.94 9.35
CA VAL A 225 -7.97 -30.78 9.73
C VAL A 225 -8.66 -32.15 9.80
N LYS A 226 -8.54 -32.97 8.73
CA LYS A 226 -9.09 -34.33 8.66
C LYS A 226 -8.55 -35.22 9.77
N ALA A 227 -7.25 -35.27 9.95
CA ALA A 227 -6.62 -36.15 10.93
C ALA A 227 -7.05 -35.78 12.37
N TYR A 228 -7.14 -34.49 12.65
CA TYR A 228 -7.62 -33.98 13.94
C TYR A 228 -9.11 -34.28 14.17
N ALA A 229 -9.95 -34.01 13.18
CA ALA A 229 -11.38 -34.31 13.24
C ALA A 229 -11.68 -35.80 13.49
N GLU A 230 -10.84 -36.71 12.92
CA GLU A 230 -10.92 -38.16 13.12
C GLU A 230 -10.26 -38.63 14.42
N GLY A 231 -9.78 -37.74 15.27
CA GLY A 231 -9.15 -38.09 16.56
C GLY A 231 -7.78 -38.77 16.45
N LYS A 232 -7.12 -38.67 15.29
CA LYS A 232 -5.81 -39.29 15.06
C LYS A 232 -4.73 -38.52 15.84
N LYS A 233 -3.67 -39.26 16.19
CA LYS A 233 -2.46 -38.69 16.79
C LYS A 233 -1.33 -38.62 15.78
N THR A 234 -0.41 -37.67 15.97
CA THR A 234 0.83 -37.60 15.17
C THR A 234 1.70 -38.83 15.40
N LYS A 235 2.69 -39.06 14.57
CA LYS A 235 3.65 -40.18 14.71
C LYS A 235 4.37 -40.18 16.08
N THR A 236 4.48 -39.04 16.71
CA THR A 236 5.08 -38.83 18.04
C THR A 236 4.05 -38.83 19.16
N GLY A 237 2.78 -39.16 18.87
CA GLY A 237 1.68 -39.22 19.85
C GLY A 237 1.06 -37.85 20.18
N GLY A 238 1.51 -36.77 19.53
CA GLY A 238 1.02 -35.40 19.75
C GLY A 238 -0.32 -35.13 19.09
N ASP A 239 -0.84 -33.95 19.37
CA ASP A 239 -2.08 -33.42 18.82
C ASP A 239 -1.82 -32.72 17.48
N TYR A 240 -2.64 -33.00 16.45
CA TYR A 240 -2.49 -32.40 15.12
C TYR A 240 -2.79 -30.91 15.13
N ARG A 241 -3.76 -30.43 15.93
CA ARG A 241 -4.08 -29.02 16.06
C ARG A 241 -2.92 -28.25 16.68
N GLN A 242 -2.36 -28.76 17.78
CA GLN A 242 -1.21 -28.12 18.42
C GLN A 242 0.02 -28.14 17.50
N THR A 243 0.26 -29.24 16.79
CA THR A 243 1.35 -29.34 15.81
C THR A 243 1.20 -28.29 14.70
N TRP A 244 -0.03 -28.05 14.21
CA TRP A 244 -0.30 -27.03 13.23
C TRP A 244 -0.05 -25.62 13.78
N ILE A 245 -0.49 -25.33 15.00
CA ILE A 245 -0.23 -24.05 15.68
C ILE A 245 1.27 -23.78 15.78
N ASP A 246 2.04 -24.77 16.23
CA ASP A 246 3.48 -24.67 16.42
C ASP A 246 4.23 -24.45 15.07
N MET A 247 3.81 -25.14 14.01
CA MET A 247 4.42 -25.03 12.68
C MET A 247 4.10 -23.72 11.96
N THR A 248 2.92 -23.15 12.20
CA THR A 248 2.43 -21.97 11.47
C THR A 248 2.49 -20.70 12.31
N HIS A 249 2.76 -20.80 13.60
CA HIS A 249 2.66 -19.71 14.57
C HIS A 249 1.26 -19.05 14.54
N ALA A 250 0.22 -19.91 14.47
CA ALA A 250 -1.16 -19.48 14.31
C ALA A 250 -1.64 -18.65 15.52
N LYS A 251 -2.31 -17.53 15.24
CA LYS A 251 -2.92 -16.64 16.21
C LYS A 251 -4.37 -17.05 16.48
N ALA A 252 -4.99 -16.44 17.49
CA ALA A 252 -6.35 -16.78 17.93
C ALA A 252 -7.39 -16.79 16.78
N GLU A 253 -7.30 -15.88 15.83
CA GLU A 253 -8.17 -15.79 14.65
C GLU A 253 -8.03 -17.00 13.72
N HIS A 254 -6.78 -17.42 13.44
CA HIS A 254 -6.49 -18.59 12.59
C HIS A 254 -6.89 -19.90 13.28
N ILE A 255 -6.78 -19.94 14.63
CA ILE A 255 -7.18 -21.09 15.43
C ILE A 255 -8.71 -21.25 15.40
N ALA A 256 -9.46 -20.16 15.51
CA ALA A 256 -10.91 -20.17 15.40
C ALA A 256 -11.39 -20.64 14.03
N GLU A 257 -10.72 -20.22 12.94
CA GLU A 257 -11.01 -20.68 11.59
C GLU A 257 -10.72 -22.18 11.43
N PHE A 258 -9.59 -22.66 11.97
CA PHE A 258 -9.25 -24.09 11.97
C PHE A 258 -10.32 -24.91 12.70
N ASP A 259 -10.74 -24.49 13.87
CA ASP A 259 -11.75 -25.18 14.67
C ASP A 259 -13.11 -25.23 13.94
N ASN A 260 -13.52 -24.15 13.26
CA ASN A 260 -14.71 -24.13 12.40
C ASN A 260 -14.62 -25.15 11.26
N HIS A 261 -13.48 -25.23 10.58
CA HIS A 261 -13.25 -26.22 9.51
C HIS A 261 -13.28 -27.67 10.04
N VAL A 262 -12.81 -27.89 11.26
CA VAL A 262 -12.91 -29.21 11.92
C VAL A 262 -14.35 -29.59 12.19
N ASP A 263 -15.16 -28.66 12.69
CA ASP A 263 -16.58 -28.88 13.00
C ASP A 263 -17.39 -29.12 11.73
N ASP A 264 -17.14 -28.34 10.66
CA ASP A 264 -17.74 -28.54 9.34
C ASP A 264 -17.39 -29.90 8.75
N TYR A 265 -16.12 -30.32 8.89
CA TYR A 265 -15.69 -31.63 8.42
C TYR A 265 -16.38 -32.77 9.21
N LYS A 266 -16.49 -32.66 10.54
CA LYS A 266 -17.20 -33.64 11.37
C LYS A 266 -18.67 -33.74 11.00
N ALA A 267 -19.35 -32.59 10.86
CA ALA A 267 -20.75 -32.52 10.47
C ALA A 267 -21.00 -33.19 9.11
N SER A 268 -20.13 -32.90 8.12
CA SER A 268 -20.26 -33.44 6.76
C SER A 268 -19.95 -34.94 6.67
N ASN A 269 -19.23 -35.53 7.64
CA ASN A 269 -18.81 -36.94 7.62
C ASN A 269 -19.47 -37.79 8.72
N GLY A 270 -20.47 -37.26 9.45
CA GLY A 270 -21.19 -37.98 10.49
C GLY A 270 -20.34 -38.38 11.68
N ILE A 271 -19.27 -37.65 11.98
CA ILE A 271 -18.40 -37.87 13.14
C ILE A 271 -19.04 -37.16 14.33
N ASN A 272 -19.55 -37.90 15.31
CA ASN A 272 -20.15 -37.32 16.49
C ASN A 272 -19.18 -36.43 17.27
N LEU A 273 -19.67 -35.26 17.69
CA LEU A 273 -18.99 -34.27 18.54
C LEU A 273 -18.75 -34.82 19.95
#